data_b18ce5910be36b059bbdfe18d5d506fc
#
_entry.id   b18ce5910be36b059bbdfe18d5d506fc
#
_cell.length_a   1.000
_cell.length_b   1.000
_cell.length_c   1.000
_cell.angle_alpha   90.00
_cell.angle_beta   90.00
_cell.angle_gamma   90.00
#
_symmetry.space_group_name_H-M   'P 1'
#
loop_
_entity.id
_entity.type
_entity.pdbx_description
1 polymer ?
#
loop_
_entity_poly.entity_id
_entity_poly.type
_entity_poly.pdbx_seq_one_letter_code
_entity_poly.pdbx_strand_id
1 'polypeptide(L)'
;YSLLLSMLPLTPTHKAHLLSPRRGLTEEQIARFGFKSTPPAFLCRSYAERLRRHGCTLQGVPGFYQDDAGRWTINFGSRTAGILLPAVGMDGLICGMQIRLDTPLRRRDDPPGKSGAKYIWLSSIGKPHGVTSGSPLHFVGEPFAKTVYVTEGLLKADIAYCLTGRSFVAVAGVNSLNGLESALRCMAQNGTKLVVEAYDMDKLENEYVASAAEKVQQIARVAGLQSTSLVWNTAYKGIDDWQLALRQEEAKEKAA
;
A
#
# COMPACT_ATOMS: atom_id res chain seq x y z
N TYR A 1 11.32 -6.10 8.98
CA TYR A 1 11.25 -4.99 8.01
C TYR A 1 11.63 -3.66 8.64
N SER A 2 11.18 -3.31 9.85
CA SER A 2 11.47 -2.01 10.49
C SER A 2 12.97 -1.70 10.53
N LEU A 3 13.81 -2.67 10.90
CA LEU A 3 15.26 -2.50 10.90
C LEU A 3 15.82 -2.30 9.48
N LEU A 4 15.29 -3.01 8.46
CA LEU A 4 15.68 -2.76 7.07
C LEU A 4 15.37 -1.33 6.66
N LEU A 5 14.14 -0.86 6.92
CA LEU A 5 13.72 0.49 6.56
C LEU A 5 14.57 1.57 7.27
N SER A 6 14.99 1.34 8.52
CA SER A 6 15.87 2.28 9.22
C SER A 6 17.25 2.44 8.60
N MET A 7 17.70 1.44 7.84
CA MET A 7 18.99 1.45 7.13
C MET A 7 18.91 2.08 5.73
N LEU A 8 17.70 2.20 5.17
CA LEU A 8 17.50 2.67 3.79
C LEU A 8 17.29 4.18 3.74
N PRO A 9 17.89 4.89 2.77
CA PRO A 9 17.59 6.30 2.54
C PRO A 9 16.26 6.47 1.80
N LEU A 10 15.69 7.66 1.87
CA LEU A 10 14.75 8.16 0.89
C LEU A 10 15.48 9.12 -0.04
N THR A 11 15.59 8.80 -1.32
CA THR A 11 16.31 9.64 -2.28
C THR A 11 15.64 11.01 -2.46
N PRO A 12 16.39 12.07 -2.80
CA PRO A 12 15.80 13.41 -3.04
C PRO A 12 14.67 13.40 -4.06
N THR A 13 14.79 12.61 -5.14
CA THR A 13 13.76 12.48 -6.18
C THR A 13 12.46 11.88 -5.63
N HIS A 14 12.56 10.79 -4.84
CA HIS A 14 11.39 10.18 -4.22
C HIS A 14 10.76 11.07 -3.14
N LYS A 15 11.59 11.74 -2.35
CA LYS A 15 11.13 12.72 -1.37
C LYS A 15 10.36 13.86 -2.05
N ALA A 16 10.92 14.45 -3.10
CA ALA A 16 10.27 15.51 -3.87
C ALA A 16 8.93 15.03 -4.50
N HIS A 17 8.87 13.77 -4.99
CA HIS A 17 7.64 13.20 -5.49
C HIS A 17 6.55 13.10 -4.41
N LEU A 18 6.89 12.66 -3.21
CA LEU A 18 5.95 12.53 -2.08
C LEU A 18 5.50 13.89 -1.54
N LEU A 19 6.40 14.89 -1.51
CA LEU A 19 6.12 16.28 -1.11
C LEU A 19 5.38 17.07 -2.19
N SER A 20 5.24 16.54 -3.41
CA SER A 20 4.64 17.29 -4.52
C SER A 20 3.20 17.71 -4.19
N PRO A 21 2.70 18.84 -4.74
CA PRO A 21 1.32 19.28 -4.55
C PRO A 21 0.27 18.24 -4.94
N ARG A 22 0.65 17.30 -5.82
CA ARG A 22 -0.20 16.19 -6.25
C ARG A 22 -0.34 15.09 -5.18
N ARG A 23 0.58 14.99 -4.22
CA ARG A 23 0.53 14.03 -3.11
C ARG A 23 0.15 14.68 -1.80
N GLY A 24 0.55 15.91 -1.59
CA GLY A 24 0.17 16.72 -0.44
C GLY A 24 0.70 16.21 0.92
N LEU A 25 1.72 15.35 0.92
CA LEU A 25 2.34 14.85 2.15
C LEU A 25 3.34 15.85 2.71
N THR A 26 3.50 15.86 4.03
CA THR A 26 4.56 16.58 4.75
C THR A 26 5.76 15.68 5.02
N GLU A 27 6.92 16.26 5.40
CA GLU A 27 8.10 15.49 5.78
C GLU A 27 7.84 14.58 6.99
N GLU A 28 7.07 15.07 7.97
CA GLU A 28 6.71 14.30 9.16
C GLU A 28 5.82 13.09 8.80
N GLN A 29 4.85 13.29 7.89
CA GLN A 29 4.00 12.21 7.42
C GLN A 29 4.81 11.16 6.65
N ILE A 30 5.72 11.57 5.78
CA ILE A 30 6.63 10.68 5.05
C ILE A 30 7.49 9.87 6.02
N ALA A 31 8.03 10.52 7.04
CA ALA A 31 8.84 9.87 8.07
C ALA A 31 7.99 8.88 8.90
N ARG A 32 6.78 9.27 9.30
CA ARG A 32 5.83 8.44 10.06
C ARG A 32 5.47 7.15 9.33
N PHE A 33 5.20 7.19 8.03
CA PHE A 33 4.89 6.01 7.24
C PHE A 33 6.12 5.17 6.89
N GLY A 34 7.32 5.68 7.14
CA GLY A 34 8.56 4.96 6.89
C GLY A 34 8.84 4.73 5.41
N PHE A 35 8.37 5.62 4.53
CA PHE A 35 8.66 5.52 3.09
C PHE A 35 10.15 5.63 2.83
N LYS A 36 10.70 4.72 2.03
CA LYS A 36 12.11 4.63 1.68
C LYS A 36 12.29 4.37 0.19
N SER A 37 13.51 4.50 -0.28
CA SER A 37 13.88 4.11 -1.65
C SER A 37 14.42 2.68 -1.65
N THR A 38 14.12 1.91 -2.70
CA THR A 38 14.76 0.62 -2.91
C THR A 38 16.27 0.80 -3.06
N PRO A 39 17.09 -0.05 -2.42
CA PRO A 39 18.54 0.02 -2.59
C PRO A 39 18.98 -0.57 -3.93
N PRO A 40 20.15 -0.18 -4.43
CA PRO A 40 20.80 -0.86 -5.56
C PRO A 40 21.03 -2.34 -5.28
N ALA A 41 20.92 -3.17 -6.31
CA ALA A 41 21.05 -4.64 -6.20
C ALA A 41 22.37 -5.10 -5.53
N PHE A 42 23.47 -4.41 -5.80
CA PHE A 42 24.78 -4.77 -5.23
C PHE A 42 24.88 -4.58 -3.71
N LEU A 43 23.99 -3.78 -3.10
CA LEU A 43 23.93 -3.58 -1.65
C LEU A 43 23.03 -4.62 -0.93
N CYS A 44 22.20 -5.37 -1.65
CA CYS A 44 21.19 -6.25 -1.07
C CYS A 44 21.78 -7.31 -0.14
N ARG A 45 22.93 -7.88 -0.49
CA ARG A 45 23.66 -8.84 0.37
C ARG A 45 24.15 -8.18 1.66
N SER A 46 24.70 -6.98 1.55
CA SER A 46 25.20 -6.23 2.72
C SER A 46 24.08 -5.92 3.70
N TYR A 47 22.90 -5.51 3.21
CA TYR A 47 21.75 -5.29 4.06
C TYR A 47 21.26 -6.58 4.72
N ALA A 48 21.15 -7.67 3.95
CA ALA A 48 20.75 -8.97 4.50
C ALA A 48 21.70 -9.46 5.59
N GLU A 49 23.02 -9.34 5.37
CA GLU A 49 24.04 -9.72 6.35
C GLU A 49 23.97 -8.84 7.61
N ARG A 50 23.76 -7.54 7.47
CA ARG A 50 23.56 -6.62 8.62
C ARG A 50 22.34 -7.02 9.45
N LEU A 51 21.22 -7.35 8.81
CA LEU A 51 20.01 -7.82 9.49
C LEU A 51 20.29 -9.11 10.28
N ARG A 52 21.01 -10.08 9.69
CA ARG A 52 21.38 -11.32 10.40
C ARG A 52 22.30 -11.07 11.58
N ARG A 53 23.27 -10.18 11.49
CA ARG A 53 24.12 -9.76 12.62
C ARG A 53 23.32 -9.12 13.77
N HIS A 54 22.19 -8.49 13.46
CA HIS A 54 21.26 -7.98 14.46
C HIS A 54 20.25 -9.02 14.94
N GLY A 55 20.46 -10.31 14.65
CA GLY A 55 19.62 -11.42 15.12
C GLY A 55 18.32 -11.61 14.33
N CYS A 56 18.15 -10.94 13.18
CA CYS A 56 16.94 -11.12 12.38
C CYS A 56 16.95 -12.45 11.63
N THR A 57 15.85 -13.20 11.71
CA THR A 57 15.58 -14.36 10.85
C THR A 57 15.05 -13.85 9.52
N LEU A 58 15.67 -14.26 8.41
CA LEU A 58 15.26 -13.86 7.05
C LEU A 58 14.46 -14.95 6.33
N GLN A 59 14.55 -16.19 6.79
CA GLN A 59 13.78 -17.31 6.24
C GLN A 59 12.28 -17.08 6.46
N GLY A 60 11.49 -17.30 5.40
CA GLY A 60 10.04 -17.07 5.45
C GLY A 60 9.61 -15.62 5.38
N VAL A 61 10.55 -14.67 5.23
CA VAL A 61 10.24 -13.24 5.09
C VAL A 61 10.21 -12.88 3.60
N PRO A 62 9.09 -12.37 3.06
CA PRO A 62 8.98 -12.00 1.65
C PRO A 62 10.06 -11.03 1.20
N GLY A 63 10.61 -11.28 0.02
CA GLY A 63 11.69 -10.50 -0.56
C GLY A 63 13.09 -10.96 -0.20
N PHE A 64 13.26 -11.80 0.82
CA PHE A 64 14.56 -12.39 1.16
C PHE A 64 14.68 -13.79 0.57
N TYR A 65 15.90 -14.13 0.11
CA TYR A 65 16.19 -15.44 -0.47
C TYR A 65 17.70 -15.73 -0.39
N GLN A 66 18.10 -16.97 -0.67
CA GLN A 66 19.52 -17.33 -0.79
C GLN A 66 19.95 -17.31 -2.26
N ASP A 67 21.11 -16.70 -2.53
CA ASP A 67 21.74 -16.74 -3.84
C ASP A 67 22.37 -18.12 -4.13
N ASP A 68 22.94 -18.30 -5.32
CA ASP A 68 23.55 -19.56 -5.74
C ASP A 68 24.71 -20.01 -4.85
N ALA A 69 25.30 -19.13 -4.06
CA ALA A 69 26.33 -19.42 -3.06
C ALA A 69 25.76 -19.63 -1.64
N GLY A 70 24.44 -19.77 -1.51
CA GLY A 70 23.75 -19.97 -0.23
C GLY A 70 23.73 -18.73 0.68
N ARG A 71 24.06 -17.54 0.18
CA ARG A 71 24.09 -16.31 0.95
C ARG A 71 22.75 -15.57 0.87
N TRP A 72 22.29 -15.08 2.01
CA TRP A 72 21.08 -14.28 2.05
C TRP A 72 21.21 -12.95 1.32
N THR A 73 20.20 -12.60 0.56
CA THR A 73 20.08 -11.34 -0.18
C THR A 73 18.62 -10.88 -0.25
N ILE A 74 18.36 -9.70 -0.83
CA ILE A 74 17.01 -9.14 -1.00
C ILE A 74 16.70 -9.05 -2.50
N ASN A 75 15.48 -9.33 -2.89
CA ASN A 75 15.03 -9.33 -4.30
C ASN A 75 14.74 -7.90 -4.81
N PHE A 76 15.72 -7.02 -4.70
CA PHE A 76 15.72 -5.73 -5.38
C PHE A 76 16.62 -5.76 -6.62
N GLY A 77 16.21 -5.04 -7.66
CA GLY A 77 16.96 -4.92 -8.90
C GLY A 77 16.65 -3.63 -9.63
N SER A 78 17.36 -3.35 -10.72
CA SER A 78 17.15 -2.12 -11.50
C SER A 78 15.73 -1.97 -12.03
N ARG A 79 15.08 -3.08 -12.38
CA ARG A 79 13.67 -3.08 -12.85
C ARG A 79 12.63 -2.91 -11.72
N THR A 80 13.05 -3.00 -10.47
CA THR A 80 12.20 -2.85 -9.29
C THR A 80 12.58 -1.62 -8.47
N ALA A 81 13.32 -0.69 -9.08
CA ALA A 81 13.62 0.60 -8.45
C ALA A 81 12.34 1.40 -8.20
N GLY A 82 12.27 2.04 -7.02
CA GLY A 82 11.08 2.80 -6.65
C GLY A 82 10.99 3.14 -5.16
N ILE A 83 9.80 3.56 -4.75
CA ILE A 83 9.49 3.89 -3.37
C ILE A 83 8.95 2.65 -2.66
N LEU A 84 9.54 2.29 -1.53
CA LEU A 84 9.04 1.26 -0.62
C LEU A 84 7.90 1.82 0.22
N LEU A 85 6.78 1.11 0.21
CA LEU A 85 5.56 1.41 0.94
C LEU A 85 5.32 0.25 1.92
N PRO A 86 5.50 0.46 3.24
CA PRO A 86 5.20 -0.57 4.23
C PRO A 86 3.71 -0.89 4.28
N ALA A 87 3.35 -2.16 4.20
CA ALA A 87 2.01 -2.62 4.53
C ALA A 87 1.96 -2.92 6.03
N VAL A 88 1.15 -2.17 6.76
CA VAL A 88 1.03 -2.27 8.22
C VAL A 88 -0.29 -2.91 8.58
N GLY A 89 -0.27 -3.93 9.44
CA GLY A 89 -1.47 -4.56 9.97
C GLY A 89 -2.15 -3.74 11.06
N MET A 90 -3.32 -4.16 11.50
CA MET A 90 -4.05 -3.51 12.60
C MET A 90 -3.30 -3.57 13.94
N ASP A 91 -2.36 -4.49 14.07
CA ASP A 91 -1.44 -4.63 15.22
C ASP A 91 -0.25 -3.68 15.17
N GLY A 92 -0.15 -2.85 14.13
CA GLY A 92 0.96 -1.93 13.91
C GLY A 92 2.24 -2.58 13.35
N LEU A 93 2.21 -3.89 13.06
CA LEU A 93 3.37 -4.59 12.52
C LEU A 93 3.41 -4.48 10.98
N ILE A 94 4.63 -4.37 10.43
CA ILE A 94 4.84 -4.40 8.99
C ILE A 94 4.75 -5.84 8.51
N CYS A 95 3.68 -6.18 7.80
CA CYS A 95 3.38 -7.51 7.27
C CYS A 95 3.85 -7.71 5.82
N GLY A 96 4.23 -6.65 5.12
CA GLY A 96 4.78 -6.71 3.77
C GLY A 96 5.28 -5.37 3.30
N MET A 97 5.87 -5.34 2.11
CA MET A 97 6.26 -4.09 1.45
C MET A 97 5.81 -4.09 0.00
N GLN A 98 5.15 -3.01 -0.41
CA GLN A 98 4.84 -2.73 -1.80
C GLN A 98 5.89 -1.76 -2.35
N ILE A 99 6.20 -1.88 -3.62
CA ILE A 99 7.12 -0.98 -4.33
C ILE A 99 6.31 -0.20 -5.35
N ARG A 100 6.27 1.12 -5.20
CA ARG A 100 5.82 2.00 -6.26
C ARG A 100 6.99 2.21 -7.23
N LEU A 101 6.91 1.58 -8.37
CA LEU A 101 7.99 1.58 -9.36
C LEU A 101 8.20 2.96 -10.00
N ASP A 102 9.46 3.31 -10.25
CA ASP A 102 9.84 4.50 -11.00
C ASP A 102 9.41 4.39 -12.47
N THR A 103 9.57 3.20 -13.04
CA THR A 103 9.11 2.87 -14.38
C THR A 103 8.14 1.69 -14.29
N PRO A 104 6.90 1.82 -14.82
CA PRO A 104 5.94 0.73 -14.82
C PRO A 104 6.49 -0.54 -15.45
N LEU A 105 6.33 -1.67 -14.77
CA LEU A 105 6.84 -2.97 -15.19
C LEU A 105 5.88 -3.61 -16.19
N ARG A 106 6.29 -3.74 -17.43
CA ARG A 106 5.58 -4.53 -18.45
C ARG A 106 6.07 -5.97 -18.43
N ARG A 107 5.13 -6.91 -18.51
CA ARG A 107 5.44 -8.31 -18.75
C ARG A 107 5.70 -8.54 -20.23
N ARG A 108 6.44 -9.61 -20.55
CA ARG A 108 6.82 -9.95 -21.93
C ARG A 108 5.58 -10.27 -22.80
N ASP A 109 4.53 -10.77 -22.19
CA ASP A 109 3.25 -11.18 -22.77
C ASP A 109 2.15 -10.10 -22.67
N ASP A 110 2.45 -8.92 -22.14
CA ASP A 110 1.48 -7.82 -22.10
C ASP A 110 1.18 -7.32 -23.53
N PRO A 111 -0.10 -7.17 -23.91
CA PRO A 111 -0.49 -6.70 -25.22
C PRO A 111 0.05 -5.29 -25.51
N PRO A 112 0.25 -4.91 -26.78
CA PRO A 112 0.61 -3.57 -27.18
C PRO A 112 -0.37 -2.54 -26.59
N GLY A 113 0.16 -1.42 -26.05
CA GLY A 113 -0.68 -0.37 -25.48
C GLY A 113 -1.11 -0.57 -24.02
N LYS A 114 -0.98 -1.75 -23.44
CA LYS A 114 -1.25 -1.96 -22.03
C LYS A 114 -0.19 -1.24 -21.17
N SER A 115 -0.65 -0.43 -20.23
CA SER A 115 0.24 0.18 -19.23
C SER A 115 0.81 -0.91 -18.31
N GLY A 116 2.12 -0.85 -18.01
CA GLY A 116 2.76 -1.78 -17.07
C GLY A 116 2.26 -1.59 -15.64
N ALA A 117 2.57 -2.56 -14.79
CA ALA A 117 2.29 -2.48 -13.36
C ALA A 117 3.09 -1.34 -12.72
N LYS A 118 2.40 -0.39 -12.07
CA LYS A 118 3.00 0.72 -11.32
C LYS A 118 3.42 0.30 -9.91
N TYR A 119 2.78 -0.72 -9.37
CA TYR A 119 3.01 -1.24 -8.04
C TYR A 119 3.25 -2.73 -8.10
N ILE A 120 4.25 -3.20 -7.36
CA ILE A 120 4.53 -4.63 -7.17
C ILE A 120 4.80 -4.89 -5.69
N TRP A 121 4.62 -6.13 -5.27
CA TRP A 121 5.02 -6.55 -3.93
C TRP A 121 6.50 -6.95 -3.89
N LEU A 122 7.18 -6.61 -2.80
CA LEU A 122 8.46 -7.21 -2.49
C LEU A 122 8.22 -8.69 -2.16
N SER A 123 8.65 -9.55 -3.06
CA SER A 123 8.46 -11.01 -3.02
C SER A 123 9.73 -11.70 -3.49
N SER A 124 9.96 -12.90 -3.02
CA SER A 124 11.06 -13.76 -3.44
C SER A 124 10.58 -15.13 -3.92
N ILE A 125 9.29 -15.25 -4.25
CA ILE A 125 8.72 -16.48 -4.80
C ILE A 125 9.53 -16.98 -6.01
N GLY A 126 9.75 -18.29 -6.09
CA GLY A 126 10.57 -18.90 -7.16
C GLY A 126 12.09 -18.77 -6.96
N LYS A 127 12.55 -18.16 -5.86
CA LYS A 127 13.96 -18.13 -5.45
C LYS A 127 14.24 -19.14 -4.35
N PRO A 128 15.50 -19.65 -4.20
CA PRO A 128 15.84 -20.55 -3.10
C PRO A 128 15.49 -19.95 -1.74
N HIS A 129 14.74 -20.71 -0.93
CA HIS A 129 14.19 -20.26 0.37
C HIS A 129 13.33 -18.99 0.31
N GLY A 130 12.90 -18.57 -0.89
CA GLY A 130 12.05 -17.41 -1.09
C GLY A 130 10.57 -17.73 -0.89
N VAL A 131 9.81 -16.72 -0.51
CA VAL A 131 8.36 -16.83 -0.29
C VAL A 131 7.60 -15.68 -0.97
N THR A 132 6.30 -15.91 -1.18
CA THR A 132 5.39 -14.89 -1.69
C THR A 132 5.09 -13.83 -0.62
N SER A 133 4.75 -12.61 -1.05
CA SER A 133 4.27 -11.55 -0.16
C SER A 133 2.87 -11.84 0.41
N GLY A 134 2.06 -12.68 -0.26
CA GLY A 134 0.67 -12.89 0.10
C GLY A 134 -0.26 -11.68 -0.13
N SER A 135 0.29 -10.56 -0.60
CA SER A 135 -0.47 -9.30 -0.83
C SER A 135 -1.29 -8.89 0.39
N PRO A 136 -0.66 -8.66 1.55
CA PRO A 136 -1.36 -8.36 2.78
C PRO A 136 -2.18 -7.07 2.68
N LEU A 137 -3.22 -6.97 3.51
CA LEU A 137 -3.94 -5.72 3.71
C LEU A 137 -3.01 -4.69 4.38
N HIS A 138 -3.26 -3.43 4.08
CA HIS A 138 -2.66 -2.32 4.80
C HIS A 138 -3.73 -1.58 5.58
N PHE A 139 -3.42 -1.27 6.82
CA PHE A 139 -4.28 -0.50 7.70
C PHE A 139 -3.63 0.82 8.09
N VAL A 140 -4.42 1.90 8.11
CA VAL A 140 -4.01 3.21 8.62
C VAL A 140 -5.15 3.90 9.35
N GLY A 141 -4.87 4.45 10.51
CA GLY A 141 -5.83 5.18 11.34
C GLY A 141 -6.08 4.50 12.69
N GLU A 142 -7.29 4.69 13.21
CA GLU A 142 -7.76 4.08 14.46
C GLU A 142 -8.29 2.66 14.17
N PRO A 143 -7.70 1.59 14.74
CA PRO A 143 -8.02 0.21 14.39
C PRO A 143 -9.48 -0.18 14.54
N PHE A 144 -10.17 0.40 15.53
CA PHE A 144 -11.55 0.05 15.84
C PHE A 144 -12.48 1.24 15.73
N ALA A 145 -12.18 2.17 14.81
CA ALA A 145 -13.05 3.28 14.48
C ALA A 145 -14.46 2.79 14.14
N LYS A 146 -15.49 3.54 14.53
CA LYS A 146 -16.90 3.20 14.24
C LYS A 146 -17.15 3.05 12.73
N THR A 147 -16.43 3.82 11.92
CA THR A 147 -16.48 3.77 10.46
C THR A 147 -15.08 3.53 9.90
N VAL A 148 -14.92 2.55 9.03
CA VAL A 148 -13.69 2.27 8.31
C VAL A 148 -13.94 2.35 6.80
N TYR A 149 -12.97 2.92 6.08
CA TYR A 149 -13.01 3.04 4.63
C TYR A 149 -12.18 1.93 3.99
N VAL A 150 -12.69 1.31 2.94
CA VAL A 150 -11.95 0.31 2.16
C VAL A 150 -11.62 0.91 0.80
N THR A 151 -10.33 1.02 0.48
CA THR A 151 -9.83 1.56 -0.79
C THR A 151 -8.77 0.65 -1.42
N GLU A 152 -8.45 0.88 -2.69
CA GLU A 152 -7.32 0.21 -3.32
C GLU A 152 -6.04 1.03 -3.22
N GLY A 153 -4.91 0.36 -2.95
CA GLY A 153 -3.58 0.95 -2.93
C GLY A 153 -3.19 1.60 -1.61
N LEU A 154 -2.02 1.17 -1.09
CA LEU A 154 -1.50 1.57 0.20
C LEU A 154 -1.26 3.08 0.29
N LEU A 155 -0.50 3.63 -0.67
CA LEU A 155 -0.17 5.06 -0.69
C LEU A 155 -1.41 5.95 -0.74
N LYS A 156 -2.46 5.50 -1.43
CA LYS A 156 -3.74 6.21 -1.50
C LYS A 156 -4.41 6.28 -0.12
N ALA A 157 -4.44 5.16 0.61
CA ALA A 157 -4.98 5.11 1.96
C ALA A 157 -4.21 6.02 2.92
N ASP A 158 -2.88 6.00 2.86
CA ASP A 158 -2.01 6.85 3.69
C ASP A 158 -2.28 8.34 3.43
N ILE A 159 -2.37 8.75 2.16
CA ILE A 159 -2.67 10.13 1.79
C ILE A 159 -4.08 10.52 2.24
N ALA A 160 -5.08 9.69 1.96
CA ALA A 160 -6.47 9.95 2.35
C ALA A 160 -6.61 10.06 3.88
N TYR A 161 -5.91 9.22 4.64
CA TYR A 161 -5.82 9.33 6.09
C TYR A 161 -5.23 10.68 6.53
N CYS A 162 -4.11 11.10 5.95
CA CYS A 162 -3.49 12.39 6.27
C CYS A 162 -4.39 13.59 5.99
N LEU A 163 -5.24 13.49 4.98
CA LEU A 163 -6.14 14.56 4.58
C LEU A 163 -7.42 14.60 5.42
N THR A 164 -7.89 13.45 5.91
CA THR A 164 -9.22 13.33 6.52
C THR A 164 -9.23 12.90 7.98
N GLY A 165 -8.14 12.28 8.47
CA GLY A 165 -8.10 11.62 9.78
C GLY A 165 -8.96 10.34 9.86
N ARG A 166 -9.59 9.89 8.77
CA ARG A 166 -10.45 8.70 8.73
C ARG A 166 -9.62 7.44 8.62
N SER A 167 -10.10 6.33 9.20
CA SER A 167 -9.40 5.04 9.17
C SER A 167 -9.65 4.30 7.86
N PHE A 168 -8.58 3.72 7.30
CA PHE A 168 -8.64 2.99 6.03
C PHE A 168 -8.07 1.59 6.15
N VAL A 169 -8.70 0.66 5.42
CA VAL A 169 -8.12 -0.62 4.99
C VAL A 169 -7.83 -0.52 3.51
N ALA A 170 -6.58 -0.68 3.12
CA ALA A 170 -6.19 -0.73 1.72
C ALA A 170 -5.97 -2.17 1.27
N VAL A 171 -6.58 -2.52 0.13
CA VAL A 171 -6.29 -3.74 -0.61
C VAL A 171 -5.24 -3.45 -1.69
N ALA A 172 -4.45 -4.45 -2.06
CA ALA A 172 -3.36 -4.28 -3.03
C ALA A 172 -3.82 -3.96 -4.46
N GLY A 173 -5.06 -4.26 -4.77
CA GLY A 173 -5.74 -4.02 -6.04
C GLY A 173 -7.17 -4.52 -5.91
N VAL A 174 -8.06 -4.09 -6.78
CA VAL A 174 -9.52 -4.25 -6.68
C VAL A 174 -10.00 -5.66 -6.31
N ASN A 175 -9.31 -6.71 -6.76
CA ASN A 175 -9.67 -8.11 -6.45
C ASN A 175 -8.74 -8.78 -5.43
N SER A 176 -7.81 -8.06 -4.82
CA SER A 176 -6.90 -8.61 -3.79
C SER A 176 -7.55 -8.55 -2.41
N LEU A 177 -8.66 -9.28 -2.24
CA LEU A 177 -9.51 -9.23 -1.05
C LEU A 177 -9.11 -10.25 0.04
N ASN A 178 -7.95 -10.91 -0.12
CA ASN A 178 -7.46 -11.90 0.83
C ASN A 178 -7.34 -11.31 2.24
N GLY A 179 -7.94 -11.99 3.22
CA GLY A 179 -7.93 -11.56 4.62
C GLY A 179 -8.91 -10.41 4.95
N LEU A 180 -9.58 -9.80 3.97
CA LEU A 180 -10.48 -8.67 4.23
C LEU A 180 -11.66 -9.09 5.14
N GLU A 181 -12.28 -10.24 4.89
CA GLU A 181 -13.37 -10.73 5.73
C GLU A 181 -12.94 -10.93 7.18
N SER A 182 -11.81 -11.59 7.40
CA SER A 182 -11.27 -11.82 8.74
C SER A 182 -10.94 -10.50 9.46
N ALA A 183 -10.35 -9.53 8.75
CA ALA A 183 -10.07 -8.21 9.29
C ALA A 183 -11.35 -7.47 9.68
N LEU A 184 -12.36 -7.46 8.80
CA LEU A 184 -13.63 -6.79 9.07
C LEU A 184 -14.43 -7.47 10.19
N ARG A 185 -14.38 -8.80 10.31
CA ARG A 185 -14.97 -9.53 11.46
C ARG A 185 -14.29 -9.13 12.77
N CYS A 186 -12.97 -9.05 12.80
CA CYS A 186 -12.23 -8.58 13.96
C CYS A 186 -12.64 -7.14 14.33
N MET A 187 -12.74 -6.24 13.36
CA MET A 187 -13.19 -4.86 13.55
C MET A 187 -14.63 -4.80 14.09
N ALA A 188 -15.55 -5.61 13.55
CA ALA A 188 -16.94 -5.68 14.01
C ALA A 188 -17.05 -6.08 15.49
N GLN A 189 -16.27 -7.10 15.90
CA GLN A 189 -16.19 -7.58 17.28
C GLN A 189 -15.66 -6.50 18.25
N ASN A 190 -14.84 -5.57 17.75
CA ASN A 190 -14.19 -4.52 18.54
C ASN A 190 -14.84 -3.13 18.37
N GLY A 191 -16.05 -3.05 17.81
CA GLY A 191 -16.85 -1.84 17.86
C GLY A 191 -17.07 -1.09 16.55
N THR A 192 -16.42 -1.47 15.45
CA THR A 192 -16.73 -0.93 14.12
C THR A 192 -18.16 -1.28 13.72
N LYS A 193 -18.86 -0.36 13.08
CA LYS A 193 -20.29 -0.49 12.69
C LYS A 193 -20.50 -0.37 11.19
N LEU A 194 -19.68 0.44 10.51
CA LEU A 194 -19.88 0.81 9.11
C LEU A 194 -18.59 0.64 8.31
N VAL A 195 -18.71 0.01 7.16
CA VAL A 195 -17.70 -0.01 6.09
C VAL A 195 -18.16 0.93 4.98
N VAL A 196 -17.30 1.85 4.59
CA VAL A 196 -17.49 2.72 3.43
C VAL A 196 -16.57 2.21 2.31
N GLU A 197 -17.15 1.63 1.27
CA GLU A 197 -16.40 1.30 0.06
C GLU A 197 -16.02 2.61 -0.66
N ALA A 198 -14.72 2.79 -0.91
CA ALA A 198 -14.12 4.00 -1.48
C ALA A 198 -13.11 3.67 -2.58
N TYR A 199 -13.48 2.75 -3.49
CA TYR A 199 -12.71 2.45 -4.70
C TYR A 199 -12.79 3.61 -5.69
N ASP A 200 -11.85 3.62 -6.64
CA ASP A 200 -11.74 4.64 -7.66
C ASP A 200 -13.04 4.85 -8.42
N MET A 201 -13.24 6.09 -8.89
CA MET A 201 -14.49 6.47 -9.57
C MET A 201 -14.68 5.84 -10.94
N ASP A 202 -13.65 5.19 -11.50
CA ASP A 202 -13.82 4.34 -12.68
C ASP A 202 -14.76 3.13 -12.43
N LYS A 203 -15.14 2.84 -11.18
CA LYS A 203 -16.22 1.90 -10.85
C LYS A 203 -17.57 2.26 -11.47
N LEU A 204 -17.79 3.51 -11.86
CA LEU A 204 -19.03 3.92 -12.54
C LEU A 204 -19.06 3.57 -14.04
N GLU A 205 -17.89 3.33 -14.63
CA GLU A 205 -17.74 3.05 -16.06
C GLU A 205 -17.16 1.66 -16.35
N ASN A 206 -16.48 1.05 -15.37
CA ASN A 206 -15.79 -0.23 -15.49
C ASN A 206 -16.50 -1.29 -14.64
N GLU A 207 -17.25 -2.19 -15.28
CA GLU A 207 -17.99 -3.28 -14.62
C GLU A 207 -17.09 -4.19 -13.75
N TYR A 208 -15.81 -4.36 -14.12
CA TYR A 208 -14.87 -5.13 -13.32
C TYR A 208 -14.56 -4.48 -11.98
N VAL A 209 -14.40 -3.15 -11.97
CA VAL A 209 -14.18 -2.36 -10.73
C VAL A 209 -15.48 -2.28 -9.94
N ALA A 210 -16.62 -2.08 -10.59
CA ALA A 210 -17.94 -2.07 -9.95
C ALA A 210 -18.23 -3.40 -9.22
N SER A 211 -18.01 -4.53 -9.89
CA SER A 211 -18.18 -5.85 -9.27
C SER A 211 -17.25 -6.08 -8.07
N ALA A 212 -16.03 -5.57 -8.13
CA ALA A 212 -15.11 -5.66 -7.00
C ALA A 212 -15.54 -4.77 -5.81
N ALA A 213 -16.09 -3.58 -6.08
CA ALA A 213 -16.66 -2.69 -5.06
C ALA A 213 -17.88 -3.33 -4.37
N GLU A 214 -18.75 -3.99 -5.13
CA GLU A 214 -19.89 -4.76 -4.58
C GLU A 214 -19.43 -5.92 -3.69
N LYS A 215 -18.37 -6.64 -4.10
CA LYS A 215 -17.77 -7.71 -3.27
C LYS A 215 -17.27 -7.19 -1.93
N VAL A 216 -16.65 -6.01 -1.89
CA VAL A 216 -16.24 -5.38 -0.61
C VAL A 216 -17.44 -5.16 0.29
N GLN A 217 -18.53 -4.62 -0.24
CA GLN A 217 -19.76 -4.39 0.52
C GLN A 217 -20.40 -5.72 0.99
N GLN A 218 -20.39 -6.75 0.14
CA GLN A 218 -20.87 -8.07 0.51
C GLN A 218 -20.04 -8.68 1.65
N ILE A 219 -18.71 -8.61 1.56
CA ILE A 219 -17.80 -9.10 2.61
C ILE A 219 -18.08 -8.35 3.93
N ALA A 220 -18.29 -7.04 3.89
CA ALA A 220 -18.63 -6.25 5.07
C ALA A 220 -19.93 -6.74 5.73
N ARG A 221 -20.97 -6.99 4.94
CA ARG A 221 -22.27 -7.53 5.45
C ARG A 221 -22.11 -8.93 6.05
N VAL A 222 -21.34 -9.81 5.40
CA VAL A 222 -21.02 -11.14 5.92
C VAL A 222 -20.22 -11.07 7.22
N ALA A 223 -19.39 -10.03 7.37
CA ALA A 223 -18.67 -9.76 8.62
C ALA A 223 -19.55 -9.14 9.72
N GLY A 224 -20.85 -8.89 9.48
CA GLY A 224 -21.79 -8.31 10.43
C GLY A 224 -21.77 -6.79 10.49
N LEU A 225 -21.24 -6.13 9.48
CA LEU A 225 -21.14 -4.66 9.39
C LEU A 225 -22.17 -4.08 8.41
N GLN A 226 -22.61 -2.87 8.67
CA GLN A 226 -23.27 -2.07 7.64
C GLN A 226 -22.29 -1.69 6.55
N SER A 227 -22.76 -1.53 5.32
CA SER A 227 -21.91 -1.10 4.21
C SER A 227 -22.60 -0.08 3.32
N THR A 228 -21.81 0.85 2.80
CA THR A 228 -22.23 1.84 1.80
C THR A 228 -21.12 2.07 0.80
N SER A 229 -21.43 2.58 -0.38
CA SER A 229 -20.46 3.01 -1.38
C SER A 229 -20.34 4.54 -1.33
N LEU A 230 -19.11 5.03 -1.37
CA LEU A 230 -18.82 6.44 -1.48
C LEU A 230 -18.62 6.81 -2.95
N VAL A 231 -19.36 7.82 -3.39
CA VAL A 231 -19.27 8.38 -4.75
C VAL A 231 -18.92 9.87 -4.64
N TRP A 232 -18.00 10.32 -5.49
CA TRP A 232 -17.57 11.72 -5.57
C TRP A 232 -17.49 12.18 -7.03
N ASN A 233 -17.05 13.42 -7.26
CA ASN A 233 -16.88 13.97 -8.60
C ASN A 233 -15.88 13.14 -9.42
N THR A 234 -16.30 12.60 -10.55
CA THR A 234 -15.53 11.74 -11.45
C THR A 234 -14.29 12.41 -12.08
N ALA A 235 -14.18 13.73 -11.99
CA ALA A 235 -12.95 14.44 -12.34
C ALA A 235 -11.74 14.01 -11.49
N TYR A 236 -11.98 13.45 -10.30
CA TYR A 236 -10.98 12.92 -9.40
C TYR A 236 -11.07 11.41 -9.35
N LYS A 237 -10.03 10.71 -9.84
CA LYS A 237 -10.04 9.26 -9.91
C LYS A 237 -10.08 8.62 -8.53
N GLY A 238 -9.13 8.93 -7.66
CA GLY A 238 -8.97 8.34 -6.34
C GLY A 238 -9.53 9.23 -5.23
N ILE A 239 -9.84 8.62 -4.08
CA ILE A 239 -10.28 9.34 -2.88
C ILE A 239 -9.21 10.32 -2.38
N ASP A 240 -7.92 9.98 -2.54
CA ASP A 240 -6.80 10.86 -2.21
C ASP A 240 -6.78 12.12 -3.09
N ASP A 241 -6.95 11.96 -4.40
CA ASP A 241 -6.99 13.09 -5.35
C ASP A 241 -8.19 14.02 -5.04
N TRP A 242 -9.36 13.44 -4.74
CA TRP A 242 -10.56 14.21 -4.39
C TRP A 242 -10.41 14.98 -3.08
N GLN A 243 -9.96 14.31 -2.01
CA GLN A 243 -9.79 14.94 -0.70
C GLN A 243 -8.71 16.04 -0.74
N LEU A 244 -7.67 15.85 -1.53
CA LEU A 244 -6.65 16.85 -1.74
C LEU A 244 -7.20 18.10 -2.43
N ALA A 245 -8.05 17.93 -3.46
CA ALA A 245 -8.70 19.03 -4.14
C ALA A 245 -9.60 19.83 -3.19
N LEU A 246 -10.45 19.16 -2.40
CA LEU A 246 -11.31 19.81 -1.41
C LEU A 246 -10.49 20.65 -0.42
N ARG A 247 -9.39 20.11 0.09
CA ARG A 247 -8.51 20.83 1.02
C ARG A 247 -7.85 22.06 0.38
N GLN A 248 -7.50 21.98 -0.90
CA GLN A 248 -6.95 23.12 -1.66
C GLN A 248 -8.00 24.20 -1.89
N GLU A 249 -9.25 23.83 -2.16
CA GLU A 249 -10.38 24.77 -2.31
C GLU A 249 -10.66 25.49 -0.97
N GLU A 250 -10.78 24.75 0.12
CA GLU A 250 -10.96 25.34 1.45
C GLU A 250 -9.84 26.31 1.85
N ALA A 251 -8.59 25.99 1.47
CA ALA A 251 -7.46 26.87 1.74
C ALA A 251 -7.51 28.16 0.93
N LYS A 252 -8.01 28.13 -0.31
CA LYS A 252 -8.22 29.33 -1.14
C LYS A 252 -9.33 30.20 -0.60
N GLU A 253 -10.47 29.61 -0.19
CA GLU A 253 -11.59 30.34 0.40
C GLU A 253 -11.21 31.05 1.70
N LYS A 254 -10.36 30.44 2.53
CA LYS A 254 -9.86 31.05 3.77
C LYS A 254 -8.83 32.16 3.56
N ALA A 255 -8.19 32.20 2.37
CA ALA A 255 -7.19 33.19 2.00
C ALA A 255 -7.78 34.38 1.20
N ALA A 256 -9.03 34.30 0.74
CA ALA A 256 -9.77 35.32 0.05
C ALA A 256 -10.62 36.17 1.00
#